data_385e289bb312962f89c01b52220ec867
#
_entry.id   385e289bb312962f89c01b52220ec867
#
_cell.length_a   1.000
_cell.length_b   1.000
_cell.length_c   1.000
_cell.angle_alpha   90.00
_cell.angle_beta   90.00
_cell.angle_gamma   90.00
#
_symmetry.space_group_name_H-M   'P 1'
#
loop_
_entity.id
_entity.type
_entity.pdbx_description
1 polymer ?
#
loop_
_entity_poly.entity_id
_entity_poly.type
_entity_poly.pdbx_seq_one_letter_code
_entity_poly.pdbx_strand_id
1 'polypeptide(L)'
;MPAVIDSKGAAVRTADVPAAFAAKDEGKRNAMFRAVFRELSNPRAGTASTKRRDEVSGGGRKPWKQKGTGRARQGSTRSPQWRHGGVVFGPKPRTYIVSLNKKERKAAMRAALADRFSSDSVTVLATDGFDLEKTRDFAALLFGSPKAAKTGARTLVVFAESEAETVGATLVRVGSNLQRVGVTHTGALDIKDVLGYARLVLTTAALDQLAAAFPAKAQKETA
;
A
#
# COMPACT_ATOMS: atom_id res chain seq x y z
N MET A 1 20.94 -13.97 4.25
CA MET A 1 20.00 -14.73 5.13
C MET A 1 19.47 -13.77 6.20
N PRO A 2 18.16 -13.68 6.41
CA PRO A 2 17.61 -12.77 7.39
C PRO A 2 17.97 -13.19 8.81
N ALA A 3 18.34 -12.21 9.65
CA ALA A 3 18.59 -12.45 11.06
C ALA A 3 17.29 -12.71 11.81
N VAL A 4 17.29 -13.67 12.72
CA VAL A 4 16.19 -13.92 13.66
C VAL A 4 16.54 -13.20 14.95
N ILE A 5 15.71 -12.26 15.34
CA ILE A 5 15.83 -11.51 16.61
C ILE A 5 14.82 -12.03 17.63
N ASP A 6 15.20 -12.04 18.89
CA ASP A 6 14.34 -12.35 20.00
C ASP A 6 13.50 -11.13 20.46
N SER A 7 12.69 -11.31 21.50
CA SER A 7 11.89 -10.22 22.11
C SER A 7 12.73 -9.09 22.73
N LYS A 8 14.06 -9.27 22.87
CA LYS A 8 14.99 -8.27 23.37
C LYS A 8 15.80 -7.59 22.27
N GLY A 9 15.59 -8.00 21.00
CA GLY A 9 16.32 -7.46 19.83
C GLY A 9 17.70 -8.06 19.60
N ALA A 10 18.06 -9.11 20.34
CA ALA A 10 19.31 -9.82 20.12
C ALA A 10 19.17 -10.81 18.94
N ALA A 11 20.19 -10.87 18.08
CA ALA A 11 20.23 -11.85 17.00
C ALA A 11 20.54 -13.25 17.59
N VAL A 12 19.58 -14.15 17.46
CA VAL A 12 19.68 -15.52 18.01
C VAL A 12 20.17 -16.51 16.96
N ARG A 13 19.67 -16.40 15.75
CA ARG A 13 19.99 -17.30 14.62
C ARG A 13 19.74 -16.62 13.30
N THR A 14 20.06 -17.28 12.21
CA THR A 14 19.64 -16.89 10.86
C THR A 14 18.46 -17.79 10.42
N ALA A 15 17.50 -17.21 9.72
CA ALA A 15 16.43 -17.99 9.10
C ALA A 15 16.79 -18.33 7.66
N ASP A 16 16.36 -19.50 7.20
CA ASP A 16 16.49 -19.84 5.80
C ASP A 16 15.49 -19.03 4.96
N VAL A 17 15.93 -18.58 3.79
CA VAL A 17 15.06 -17.91 2.84
C VAL A 17 14.22 -18.98 2.14
N PRO A 18 12.87 -18.90 2.22
CA PRO A 18 12.04 -19.86 1.50
C PRO A 18 12.38 -19.89 0.00
N ALA A 19 12.43 -21.07 -0.60
CA ALA A 19 12.78 -21.26 -2.02
C ALA A 19 11.94 -20.39 -2.97
N ALA A 20 10.72 -20.04 -2.56
CA ALA A 20 9.83 -19.16 -3.30
C ALA A 20 10.37 -17.71 -3.44
N PHE A 21 11.21 -17.26 -2.51
CA PHE A 21 11.76 -15.89 -2.42
C PHE A 21 13.26 -15.84 -2.61
N ALA A 22 13.93 -16.98 -2.83
CA ALA A 22 15.38 -17.04 -2.97
C ALA A 22 15.93 -16.39 -4.24
N ALA A 23 15.15 -16.40 -5.33
CA ALA A 23 15.57 -15.86 -6.61
C ALA A 23 14.82 -14.55 -6.95
N LYS A 24 15.56 -13.51 -7.27
CA LYS A 24 15.01 -12.26 -7.79
C LYS A 24 14.43 -12.46 -9.19
N ASP A 25 13.15 -12.10 -9.39
CA ASP A 25 12.46 -12.21 -10.68
C ASP A 25 12.34 -10.81 -11.33
N GLU A 26 13.41 -10.39 -12.00
CA GLU A 26 13.48 -9.07 -12.67
C GLU A 26 12.41 -8.88 -13.75
N GLY A 27 11.97 -9.97 -14.39
CA GLY A 27 10.91 -9.95 -15.41
C GLY A 27 9.52 -9.55 -14.87
N LYS A 28 9.33 -9.46 -13.57
CA LYS A 28 8.04 -9.15 -12.93
C LYS A 28 7.88 -7.68 -12.52
N ARG A 29 8.81 -6.79 -12.87
CA ARG A 29 8.71 -5.36 -12.54
C ARG A 29 7.39 -4.73 -13.02
N ASN A 30 6.94 -5.04 -14.24
CA ASN A 30 5.67 -4.55 -14.75
C ASN A 30 4.46 -5.10 -13.97
N ALA A 31 4.50 -6.34 -13.52
CA ALA A 31 3.44 -6.92 -12.69
C ALA A 31 3.37 -6.23 -11.31
N MET A 32 4.52 -5.95 -10.69
CA MET A 32 4.58 -5.18 -9.43
C MET A 32 4.01 -3.77 -9.62
N PHE A 33 4.40 -3.06 -10.70
CA PHE A 33 3.88 -1.73 -11.00
C PHE A 33 2.34 -1.74 -11.16
N ARG A 34 1.80 -2.67 -11.94
CA ARG A 34 0.35 -2.79 -12.15
C ARG A 34 -0.40 -3.12 -10.87
N ALA A 35 0.19 -3.94 -10.00
CA ALA A 35 -0.38 -4.29 -8.71
C ALA A 35 -0.42 -3.08 -7.76
N VAL A 36 0.67 -2.34 -7.62
CA VAL A 36 0.72 -1.08 -6.84
C VAL A 36 -0.26 -0.05 -7.41
N PHE A 37 -0.30 0.12 -8.73
CA PHE A 37 -1.23 1.04 -9.37
C PHE A 37 -2.69 0.68 -9.04
N ARG A 38 -3.04 -0.60 -9.08
CA ARG A 38 -4.35 -1.11 -8.67
C ARG A 38 -4.67 -0.76 -7.21
N GLU A 39 -3.74 -1.04 -6.29
CA GLU A 39 -3.92 -0.80 -4.86
C GLU A 39 -4.06 0.70 -4.52
N LEU A 40 -3.42 1.59 -5.28
CA LEU A 40 -3.54 3.04 -5.12
C LEU A 40 -4.79 3.62 -5.82
N SER A 41 -5.24 3.02 -6.93
CA SER A 41 -6.40 3.50 -7.68
C SER A 41 -7.73 3.09 -7.05
N ASN A 42 -7.86 1.82 -6.63
CA ASN A 42 -9.13 1.26 -6.19
C ASN A 42 -9.77 1.93 -4.96
N PRO A 43 -9.02 2.47 -3.98
CA PRO A 43 -9.62 3.17 -2.84
C PRO A 43 -10.24 4.52 -3.20
N ARG A 44 -10.03 5.04 -4.43
CA ARG A 44 -10.55 6.35 -4.84
C ARG A 44 -12.06 6.26 -5.09
N ALA A 45 -12.85 7.04 -4.36
CA ALA A 45 -14.31 7.07 -4.48
C ALA A 45 -14.80 7.65 -5.83
N GLY A 46 -14.05 8.61 -6.42
CA GLY A 46 -14.37 9.19 -7.71
C GLY A 46 -15.65 10.05 -7.74
N THR A 47 -16.04 10.65 -6.63
CA THR A 47 -17.30 11.39 -6.46
C THR A 47 -17.23 12.86 -6.85
N ALA A 48 -16.04 13.39 -7.17
CA ALA A 48 -15.90 14.79 -7.56
C ALA A 48 -16.74 15.11 -8.78
N SER A 49 -17.57 16.15 -8.68
CA SER A 49 -18.47 16.59 -9.75
C SER A 49 -18.54 18.12 -9.83
N THR A 50 -18.58 18.64 -11.04
CA THR A 50 -18.87 20.04 -11.32
C THR A 50 -20.03 20.14 -12.30
N LYS A 51 -20.79 21.23 -12.21
CA LYS A 51 -21.90 21.48 -13.13
C LYS A 51 -21.38 22.10 -14.43
N ARG A 52 -21.73 21.48 -15.56
CA ARG A 52 -21.56 22.07 -16.89
C ARG A 52 -22.65 23.11 -17.17
N ARG A 53 -22.53 23.86 -18.27
CA ARG A 53 -23.48 24.91 -18.61
C ARG A 53 -24.93 24.45 -18.75
N ASP A 54 -25.15 23.19 -19.10
CA ASP A 54 -26.47 22.55 -19.23
C ASP A 54 -27.04 22.14 -17.87
N GLU A 55 -26.20 21.89 -16.89
CA GLU A 55 -26.57 21.44 -15.54
C GLU A 55 -26.77 22.60 -14.53
N VAL A 56 -26.31 23.81 -14.88
CA VAL A 56 -26.50 24.99 -14.04
C VAL A 56 -27.92 25.50 -14.17
N SER A 57 -28.57 25.86 -13.06
CA SER A 57 -29.91 26.43 -13.06
C SER A 57 -29.92 27.84 -13.66
N GLY A 58 -31.01 28.27 -14.35
CA GLY A 58 -31.18 29.59 -14.92
C GLY A 58 -30.86 29.67 -16.41
N GLY A 59 -30.68 30.86 -16.96
CA GLY A 59 -30.13 31.17 -18.29
C GLY A 59 -30.92 30.73 -19.52
N GLY A 60 -32.20 30.44 -19.41
CA GLY A 60 -33.06 30.05 -20.54
C GLY A 60 -33.30 31.20 -21.54
N ARG A 61 -33.25 32.46 -21.08
CA ARG A 61 -33.44 33.67 -21.92
C ARG A 61 -32.09 34.17 -22.44
N LYS A 62 -32.04 34.52 -23.74
CA LYS A 62 -30.87 35.21 -24.34
C LYS A 62 -30.68 36.55 -23.65
N PRO A 63 -29.47 36.96 -23.17
CA PRO A 63 -29.22 38.16 -22.41
C PRO A 63 -29.57 39.43 -23.18
N TRP A 64 -29.26 39.48 -24.50
CA TRP A 64 -29.59 40.62 -25.40
C TRP A 64 -29.72 40.16 -26.86
N LYS A 65 -30.20 41.07 -27.71
CA LYS A 65 -30.35 40.81 -29.15
C LYS A 65 -29.03 40.50 -29.83
N GLN A 66 -29.06 39.73 -30.92
CA GLN A 66 -27.86 39.26 -31.65
C GLN A 66 -27.03 40.42 -32.26
N LYS A 67 -27.69 41.53 -32.65
CA LYS A 67 -27.09 42.72 -33.27
C LYS A 67 -27.73 43.97 -32.69
N GLY A 68 -27.06 45.15 -32.87
CA GLY A 68 -27.60 46.44 -32.49
C GLY A 68 -27.39 46.84 -31.02
N THR A 69 -26.53 46.16 -30.27
CA THR A 69 -26.27 46.46 -28.84
C THR A 69 -24.84 46.94 -28.58
N GLY A 70 -23.93 46.90 -29.56
CA GLY A 70 -22.50 47.22 -29.39
C GLY A 70 -21.73 46.29 -28.45
N ARG A 71 -22.37 45.26 -27.92
CA ARG A 71 -21.79 44.29 -26.97
C ARG A 71 -21.40 42.99 -27.66
N ALA A 72 -20.48 42.23 -27.06
CA ALA A 72 -20.14 40.87 -27.50
C ALA A 72 -21.39 39.98 -27.51
N ARG A 73 -21.51 39.13 -28.52
CA ARG A 73 -22.65 38.21 -28.68
C ARG A 73 -22.66 37.19 -27.56
N GLN A 74 -23.81 37.04 -26.89
CA GLN A 74 -23.99 36.06 -25.81
C GLN A 74 -25.28 35.27 -26.02
N GLY A 75 -25.18 33.96 -25.82
CA GLY A 75 -26.35 33.04 -25.95
C GLY A 75 -27.02 32.72 -24.63
N SER A 76 -26.24 32.68 -23.56
CA SER A 76 -26.73 32.30 -22.22
C SER A 76 -25.83 32.85 -21.13
N THR A 77 -26.40 33.22 -19.99
CA THR A 77 -25.68 33.59 -18.76
C THR A 77 -25.02 32.38 -18.05
N ARG A 78 -25.36 31.15 -18.45
CA ARG A 78 -24.74 29.91 -17.94
C ARG A 78 -23.39 29.61 -18.62
N SER A 79 -22.98 30.37 -19.64
CA SER A 79 -21.73 30.14 -20.35
C SER A 79 -20.53 30.30 -19.39
N PRO A 80 -19.41 29.57 -19.59
CA PRO A 80 -18.31 29.53 -18.61
C PRO A 80 -17.60 30.86 -18.41
N GLN A 81 -17.71 31.80 -19.36
CA GLN A 81 -17.17 33.16 -19.23
C GLN A 81 -17.98 34.06 -18.28
N TRP A 82 -19.19 33.62 -17.89
CA TRP A 82 -20.02 34.37 -16.97
C TRP A 82 -19.76 33.92 -15.53
N ARG A 83 -19.84 34.89 -14.61
CA ARG A 83 -19.83 34.58 -13.18
C ARG A 83 -21.00 33.65 -12.85
N HIS A 84 -20.75 32.58 -12.10
CA HIS A 84 -21.71 31.51 -11.83
C HIS A 84 -22.12 30.67 -13.07
N GLY A 85 -21.43 30.79 -14.20
CA GLY A 85 -21.59 29.90 -15.34
C GLY A 85 -21.03 28.49 -15.08
N GLY A 86 -21.29 27.58 -16.01
CA GLY A 86 -20.83 26.19 -15.91
C GLY A 86 -19.35 26.02 -16.14
N VAL A 87 -18.75 24.98 -15.56
CA VAL A 87 -17.35 24.59 -15.78
C VAL A 87 -17.23 23.76 -17.06
N VAL A 88 -16.25 24.06 -17.94
CA VAL A 88 -16.11 23.37 -19.23
C VAL A 88 -15.55 21.96 -19.07
N PHE A 89 -14.36 21.83 -18.46
CA PHE A 89 -13.63 20.59 -18.28
C PHE A 89 -13.49 20.18 -16.80
N GLY A 90 -14.54 20.43 -16.03
CA GLY A 90 -14.51 20.05 -14.62
C GLY A 90 -14.61 18.53 -14.41
N PRO A 91 -14.26 18.08 -13.19
CA PRO A 91 -14.35 16.67 -12.87
C PRO A 91 -15.79 16.17 -12.96
N LYS A 92 -15.95 14.94 -13.40
CA LYS A 92 -17.21 14.20 -13.37
C LYS A 92 -17.01 12.89 -12.60
N PRO A 93 -18.04 12.38 -11.93
CA PRO A 93 -17.97 11.11 -11.24
C PRO A 93 -17.52 10.01 -12.21
N ARG A 94 -16.51 9.26 -11.78
CA ARG A 94 -16.00 8.13 -12.56
C ARG A 94 -15.46 7.03 -11.65
N THR A 95 -15.46 5.82 -12.15
CA THR A 95 -14.88 4.66 -11.47
C THR A 95 -13.36 4.63 -11.69
N TYR A 96 -12.63 4.35 -10.61
CA TYR A 96 -11.17 4.16 -10.62
C TYR A 96 -10.76 2.69 -10.44
N ILE A 97 -11.71 1.77 -10.54
CA ILE A 97 -11.47 0.34 -10.36
C ILE A 97 -10.59 -0.20 -11.48
N VAL A 98 -9.45 -0.76 -11.09
CA VAL A 98 -8.50 -1.45 -11.96
C VAL A 98 -8.54 -2.93 -11.61
N SER A 99 -8.85 -3.79 -12.57
CA SER A 99 -8.79 -5.24 -12.39
C SER A 99 -7.38 -5.77 -12.64
N LEU A 100 -7.00 -6.83 -11.93
CA LEU A 100 -5.73 -7.53 -12.12
C LEU A 100 -5.94 -9.03 -11.91
N ASN A 101 -5.40 -9.86 -12.79
CA ASN A 101 -5.53 -11.30 -12.72
C ASN A 101 -4.94 -11.86 -11.42
N LYS A 102 -5.60 -12.86 -10.82
CA LYS A 102 -5.15 -13.50 -9.57
C LYS A 102 -3.71 -14.04 -9.68
N LYS A 103 -3.36 -14.67 -10.81
CA LYS A 103 -2.01 -15.21 -11.05
C LYS A 103 -0.96 -14.10 -11.13
N GLU A 104 -1.28 -12.97 -11.79
CA GLU A 104 -0.40 -11.81 -11.92
C GLU A 104 -0.17 -11.15 -10.55
N ARG A 105 -1.23 -10.99 -9.73
CA ARG A 105 -1.12 -10.45 -8.37
C ARG A 105 -0.24 -11.31 -7.47
N LYS A 106 -0.43 -12.66 -7.49
CA LYS A 106 0.43 -13.58 -6.74
C LYS A 106 1.89 -13.52 -7.21
N ALA A 107 2.12 -13.43 -8.53
CA ALA A 107 3.47 -13.30 -9.08
C ALA A 107 4.14 -11.98 -8.68
N ALA A 108 3.38 -10.88 -8.67
CA ALA A 108 3.86 -9.56 -8.23
C ALA A 108 4.26 -9.56 -6.75
N MET A 109 3.43 -10.12 -5.86
CA MET A 109 3.74 -10.22 -4.43
C MET A 109 4.98 -11.08 -4.18
N ARG A 110 5.08 -12.24 -4.83
CA ARG A 110 6.28 -13.08 -4.74
C ARG A 110 7.54 -12.35 -5.18
N ALA A 111 7.49 -11.64 -6.29
CA ALA A 111 8.62 -10.86 -6.78
C ALA A 111 9.01 -9.71 -5.85
N ALA A 112 8.02 -9.03 -5.24
CA ALA A 112 8.27 -7.97 -4.26
C ALA A 112 8.94 -8.51 -2.98
N LEU A 113 8.48 -9.64 -2.47
CA LEU A 113 9.10 -10.30 -1.32
C LEU A 113 10.52 -10.78 -1.66
N ALA A 114 10.73 -11.41 -2.82
CA ALA A 114 12.04 -11.85 -3.26
C ALA A 114 13.05 -10.69 -3.38
N ASP A 115 12.61 -9.53 -3.88
CA ASP A 115 13.43 -8.32 -3.93
C ASP A 115 13.83 -7.84 -2.52
N ARG A 116 12.92 -7.93 -1.53
CA ARG A 116 13.20 -7.58 -0.14
C ARG A 116 14.18 -8.55 0.54
N PHE A 117 14.04 -9.84 0.30
CA PHE A 117 15.00 -10.83 0.79
C PHE A 117 16.38 -10.66 0.15
N SER A 118 16.45 -10.37 -1.14
CA SER A 118 17.72 -10.17 -1.85
C SER A 118 18.46 -8.86 -1.45
N SER A 119 17.74 -7.88 -0.94
CA SER A 119 18.30 -6.60 -0.45
C SER A 119 18.60 -6.59 1.05
N ASP A 120 18.58 -7.76 1.72
CA ASP A 120 18.81 -7.90 3.17
C ASP A 120 17.95 -6.96 4.05
N SER A 121 16.79 -6.57 3.54
CA SER A 121 15.87 -5.66 4.24
C SER A 121 14.84 -6.39 5.11
N VAL A 122 14.93 -7.70 5.23
CA VAL A 122 14.03 -8.55 6.00
C VAL A 122 14.70 -9.01 7.30
N THR A 123 13.96 -8.92 8.39
CA THR A 123 14.34 -9.46 9.71
C THR A 123 13.23 -10.37 10.19
N VAL A 124 13.55 -11.45 10.85
CA VAL A 124 12.55 -12.37 11.43
C VAL A 124 12.48 -12.15 12.93
N LEU A 125 11.29 -12.06 13.48
CA LEU A 125 11.03 -11.90 14.90
C LEU A 125 10.57 -13.25 15.47
N ALA A 126 11.30 -13.78 16.43
CA ALA A 126 10.85 -14.93 17.20
C ALA A 126 9.76 -14.49 18.18
N THR A 127 8.63 -15.18 18.16
CA THR A 127 7.46 -14.85 18.99
C THR A 127 7.40 -15.64 20.28
N ASP A 128 8.37 -16.52 20.52
CA ASP A 128 8.47 -17.32 21.74
C ASP A 128 8.71 -16.40 22.95
N GLY A 129 7.77 -16.39 23.91
CA GLY A 129 7.85 -15.52 25.07
C GLY A 129 7.72 -14.02 24.78
N PHE A 130 7.07 -13.68 23.67
CA PHE A 130 6.84 -12.27 23.30
C PHE A 130 5.80 -11.62 24.22
N ASP A 131 6.28 -10.85 25.19
CA ASP A 131 5.44 -10.10 26.12
C ASP A 131 5.94 -8.64 26.21
N LEU A 132 5.47 -7.82 25.29
CA LEU A 132 5.78 -6.39 25.23
C LEU A 132 4.56 -5.55 25.58
N GLU A 133 4.60 -4.92 26.75
CA GLU A 133 3.51 -4.06 27.18
C GLU A 133 3.62 -2.61 26.69
N LYS A 134 4.85 -2.10 26.50
CA LYS A 134 5.10 -0.69 26.26
C LYS A 134 5.63 -0.41 24.85
N THR A 135 5.12 0.64 24.21
CA THR A 135 5.60 1.15 22.91
C THR A 135 7.08 1.53 22.93
N ARG A 136 7.61 1.97 24.09
CA ARG A 136 9.02 2.30 24.26
C ARG A 136 9.92 1.09 24.06
N ASP A 137 9.53 -0.04 24.59
CA ASP A 137 10.33 -1.26 24.53
C ASP A 137 10.28 -1.88 23.14
N PHE A 138 9.12 -1.78 22.47
CA PHE A 138 9.00 -2.14 21.07
C PHE A 138 9.83 -1.24 20.13
N ALA A 139 9.87 0.07 20.40
CA ALA A 139 10.72 0.98 19.67
C ALA A 139 12.21 0.67 19.86
N ALA A 140 12.63 0.30 21.10
CA ALA A 140 14.00 -0.13 21.39
C ALA A 140 14.35 -1.41 20.65
N LEU A 141 13.43 -2.38 20.58
CA LEU A 141 13.60 -3.63 19.83
C LEU A 141 13.84 -3.37 18.34
N LEU A 142 13.01 -2.53 17.71
CA LEU A 142 13.11 -2.29 16.26
C LEU A 142 14.28 -1.37 15.85
N PHE A 143 14.63 -0.40 16.67
CA PHE A 143 15.55 0.69 16.32
C PHE A 143 16.76 0.79 17.24
N GLY A 144 16.91 -0.09 18.22
CA GLY A 144 17.98 -0.07 19.21
C GLY A 144 17.78 0.98 20.31
N SER A 145 16.98 2.04 20.07
CA SER A 145 16.60 3.01 21.10
C SER A 145 15.24 3.65 20.81
N PRO A 146 14.48 4.07 21.84
CA PRO A 146 13.18 4.72 21.65
C PRO A 146 13.27 6.05 20.89
N LYS A 147 14.38 6.78 21.03
CA LYS A 147 14.60 8.06 20.33
C LYS A 147 14.80 7.85 18.82
N ALA A 148 15.45 6.77 18.42
CA ALA A 148 15.68 6.42 17.02
C ALA A 148 14.39 6.09 16.25
N ALA A 149 13.29 5.78 16.92
CA ALA A 149 12.00 5.54 16.29
C ALA A 149 11.46 6.74 15.49
N LYS A 150 11.89 7.97 15.79
CA LYS A 150 11.48 9.20 15.07
C LYS A 150 12.24 9.39 13.74
N THR A 151 13.47 8.94 13.66
CA THR A 151 14.37 9.15 12.51
C THR A 151 14.73 7.87 11.77
N GLY A 152 14.49 6.71 12.38
CA GLY A 152 14.79 5.39 11.82
C GLY A 152 14.06 5.06 10.53
N ALA A 153 14.51 4.03 9.85
CA ALA A 153 13.92 3.55 8.61
C ALA A 153 12.45 3.12 8.84
N ARG A 154 11.56 3.43 7.88
CA ARG A 154 10.17 2.95 7.94
C ARG A 154 10.15 1.42 7.97
N THR A 155 9.53 0.86 8.97
CA THR A 155 9.52 -0.58 9.23
C THR A 155 8.10 -1.11 9.19
N LEU A 156 7.86 -2.17 8.44
CA LEU A 156 6.60 -2.90 8.42
C LEU A 156 6.76 -4.18 9.22
N VAL A 157 5.91 -4.38 10.20
CA VAL A 157 5.85 -5.61 11.01
C VAL A 157 4.67 -6.44 10.53
N VAL A 158 4.91 -7.69 10.18
CA VAL A 158 3.89 -8.60 9.67
C VAL A 158 3.84 -9.83 10.56
N PHE A 159 2.67 -10.12 11.08
CA PHE A 159 2.40 -11.31 11.89
C PHE A 159 1.48 -12.29 11.15
N ALA A 160 1.49 -13.54 11.56
CA ALA A 160 0.62 -14.55 10.97
C ALA A 160 -0.84 -14.32 11.35
N GLU A 161 -1.76 -14.64 10.48
CA GLU A 161 -3.19 -14.56 10.78
C GLU A 161 -3.60 -15.45 11.97
N SER A 162 -2.92 -16.57 12.14
CA SER A 162 -3.09 -17.48 13.30
C SER A 162 -2.66 -16.86 14.65
N GLU A 163 -1.78 -15.84 14.63
CA GLU A 163 -1.29 -15.14 15.82
C GLU A 163 -2.11 -13.88 16.14
N ALA A 164 -3.18 -13.60 15.40
CA ALA A 164 -3.90 -12.31 15.46
C ALA A 164 -4.43 -11.98 16.86
N GLU A 165 -4.95 -12.97 17.59
CA GLU A 165 -5.54 -12.78 18.91
C GLU A 165 -4.51 -12.72 20.05
N THR A 166 -3.29 -13.20 19.82
CA THR A 166 -2.22 -13.27 20.82
C THR A 166 -1.16 -12.20 20.58
N VAL A 167 -0.09 -12.58 19.90
CA VAL A 167 1.03 -11.68 19.56
C VAL A 167 0.59 -10.52 18.67
N GLY A 168 -0.33 -10.76 17.72
CA GLY A 168 -0.83 -9.75 16.79
C GLY A 168 -1.52 -8.60 17.49
N ALA A 169 -2.40 -8.87 18.45
CA ALA A 169 -3.08 -7.84 19.25
C ALA A 169 -2.08 -6.98 20.03
N THR A 170 -1.04 -7.60 20.60
CA THR A 170 0.05 -6.89 21.29
C THR A 170 0.85 -6.04 20.32
N LEU A 171 1.28 -6.56 19.17
CA LEU A 171 2.02 -5.82 18.14
C LEU A 171 1.24 -4.60 17.62
N VAL A 172 -0.05 -4.75 17.36
CA VAL A 172 -0.92 -3.64 16.95
C VAL A 172 -1.00 -2.59 18.06
N ARG A 173 -1.22 -2.98 19.31
CA ARG A 173 -1.31 -2.07 20.44
C ARG A 173 -0.03 -1.26 20.65
N VAL A 174 1.13 -1.92 20.64
CA VAL A 174 2.42 -1.25 20.89
C VAL A 174 2.97 -0.52 19.67
N GLY A 175 2.59 -0.95 18.45
CA GLY A 175 3.06 -0.38 17.20
C GLY A 175 2.25 0.81 16.69
N SER A 176 0.96 0.90 17.03
CA SER A 176 0.02 1.91 16.47
C SER A 176 0.44 3.36 16.71
N ASN A 177 1.12 3.64 17.83
CA ASN A 177 1.58 4.99 18.17
C ASN A 177 2.94 5.36 17.54
N LEU A 178 3.59 4.44 16.84
CA LEU A 178 4.89 4.69 16.21
C LEU A 178 4.70 5.13 14.76
N GLN A 179 4.98 6.41 14.44
CA GLN A 179 4.73 7.01 13.13
C GLN A 179 5.44 6.32 11.95
N ARG A 180 6.55 5.63 12.22
CA ARG A 180 7.38 4.97 11.19
C ARG A 180 7.22 3.45 11.17
N VAL A 181 6.33 2.92 11.99
CA VAL A 181 6.04 1.49 12.07
C VAL A 181 4.63 1.26 11.56
N GLY A 182 4.50 0.36 10.59
CA GLY A 182 3.23 -0.23 10.20
C GLY A 182 3.13 -1.63 10.77
N VAL A 183 1.96 -2.04 11.20
CA VAL A 183 1.68 -3.40 11.67
C VAL A 183 0.54 -3.96 10.86
N THR A 184 0.71 -5.14 10.30
CA THR A 184 -0.32 -5.82 9.48
C THR A 184 -0.22 -7.34 9.66
N HIS A 185 -1.24 -8.05 9.26
CA HIS A 185 -1.20 -9.51 9.22
C HIS A 185 -1.01 -10.02 7.77
N THR A 186 -0.60 -11.26 7.62
CA THR A 186 -0.28 -11.87 6.32
C THR A 186 -1.42 -11.81 5.30
N GLY A 187 -2.69 -11.93 5.75
CA GLY A 187 -3.87 -11.87 4.89
C GLY A 187 -4.18 -10.47 4.35
N ALA A 188 -3.79 -9.40 5.07
CA ALA A 188 -3.99 -8.00 4.67
C ALA A 188 -2.73 -7.35 4.08
N LEU A 189 -1.67 -8.13 3.82
CA LEU A 189 -0.43 -7.60 3.29
C LEU A 189 -0.58 -7.15 1.83
N ASP A 190 -0.43 -5.86 1.59
CA ASP A 190 -0.45 -5.24 0.27
C ASP A 190 0.95 -5.08 -0.33
N ILE A 191 1.06 -5.13 -1.66
CA ILE A 191 2.34 -4.95 -2.37
C ILE A 191 2.89 -3.54 -2.17
N LYS A 192 2.01 -2.53 -2.13
CA LYS A 192 2.40 -1.14 -1.86
C LYS A 192 3.13 -1.01 -0.52
N ASP A 193 2.70 -1.79 0.49
CA ASP A 193 3.31 -1.75 1.82
C ASP A 193 4.67 -2.46 1.81
N VAL A 194 4.77 -3.63 1.22
CA VAL A 194 6.04 -4.34 1.03
C VAL A 194 7.09 -3.47 0.35
N LEU A 195 6.71 -2.70 -0.68
CA LEU A 195 7.63 -1.82 -1.42
C LEU A 195 7.81 -0.45 -0.75
N GLY A 196 6.83 0.03 -0.01
CA GLY A 196 6.83 1.37 0.59
C GLY A 196 7.62 1.48 1.90
N TYR A 197 7.79 0.39 2.62
CA TYR A 197 8.60 0.34 3.83
C TYR A 197 10.04 -0.08 3.52
N ALA A 198 11.00 0.54 4.18
CA ALA A 198 12.42 0.25 3.96
C ALA A 198 12.85 -1.09 4.59
N ARG A 199 12.22 -1.49 5.71
CA ARG A 199 12.50 -2.74 6.42
C ARG A 199 11.22 -3.53 6.63
N LEU A 200 11.30 -4.85 6.50
CA LEU A 200 10.25 -5.80 6.85
C LEU A 200 10.68 -6.61 8.07
N VAL A 201 9.79 -6.72 9.04
CA VAL A 201 9.95 -7.61 10.19
C VAL A 201 8.82 -8.62 10.12
N LEU A 202 9.14 -9.89 9.97
CA LEU A 202 8.17 -10.98 9.86
C LEU A 202 8.24 -11.82 11.13
N THR A 203 7.10 -12.21 11.71
CA THR A 203 7.12 -13.26 12.73
C THR A 203 7.52 -14.59 12.08
N THR A 204 8.03 -15.54 12.86
CA THR A 204 8.37 -16.89 12.36
C THR A 204 7.18 -17.55 11.68
N ALA A 205 6.01 -17.52 12.31
CA ALA A 205 4.79 -18.07 11.75
C ALA A 205 4.31 -17.31 10.49
N ALA A 206 4.53 -15.98 10.42
CA ALA A 206 4.22 -15.21 9.21
C ALA A 206 5.12 -15.61 8.03
N LEU A 207 6.40 -15.86 8.27
CA LEU A 207 7.31 -16.34 7.23
C LEU A 207 6.84 -17.68 6.64
N ASP A 208 6.47 -18.63 7.50
CA ASP A 208 5.98 -19.95 7.11
C ASP A 208 4.65 -19.85 6.34
N GLN A 209 3.73 -19.01 6.81
CA GLN A 209 2.44 -18.77 6.15
C GLN A 209 2.62 -18.12 4.78
N LEU A 210 3.52 -17.16 4.64
CA LEU A 210 3.84 -16.56 3.34
C LEU A 210 4.51 -17.56 2.39
N ALA A 211 5.40 -18.40 2.88
CA ALA A 211 6.02 -19.46 2.09
C ALA A 211 4.98 -20.44 1.53
N ALA A 212 4.01 -20.84 2.35
CA ALA A 212 2.91 -21.70 1.95
C ALA A 212 1.95 -21.03 0.94
N ALA A 213 1.64 -19.73 1.14
CA ALA A 213 0.74 -18.97 0.25
C ALA A 213 1.34 -18.71 -1.15
N PHE A 214 2.67 -18.62 -1.24
CA PHE A 214 3.41 -18.33 -2.46
C PHE A 214 4.45 -19.41 -2.78
N PRO A 215 4.05 -20.65 -3.11
CA PRO A 215 4.99 -21.73 -3.37
C PRO A 215 5.92 -21.38 -4.53
N ALA A 216 7.14 -21.93 -4.51
CA ALA A 216 8.08 -21.82 -5.61
C ALA A 216 7.42 -22.35 -6.89
N LYS A 217 7.67 -21.69 -8.03
CA LYS A 217 7.28 -22.27 -9.31
C LYS A 217 8.06 -23.57 -9.49
N ALA A 218 7.36 -24.68 -9.68
CA ALA A 218 7.99 -25.86 -10.24
C ALA A 218 8.69 -25.45 -11.53
N GLN A 219 10.01 -25.61 -11.60
CA GLN A 219 10.74 -25.48 -12.86
C GLN A 219 10.14 -26.53 -13.78
N LYS A 220 9.51 -26.11 -14.86
CA LYS A 220 9.26 -27.02 -15.97
C LYS A 220 10.64 -27.37 -16.50
N GLU A 221 11.08 -28.58 -16.21
CA GLU A 221 12.17 -29.18 -16.96
C GLU A 221 11.79 -29.05 -18.44
N THR A 222 12.51 -28.20 -19.16
CA THR A 222 12.53 -28.18 -20.59
C THR A 222 13.30 -29.42 -21.02
N ALA A 223 12.53 -30.50 -21.31
CA ALA A 223 13.04 -31.63 -22.05
C ALA A 223 13.27 -31.24 -23.51
#